data_c87b4a4813a59efb1b24c4a3786d1fc6
#
_entry.id   c87b4a4813a59efb1b24c4a3786d1fc6
#
_cell.length_a   1.000
_cell.length_b   1.000
_cell.length_c   1.000
_cell.angle_alpha   90.00
_cell.angle_beta   90.00
_cell.angle_gamma   90.00
#
_symmetry.space_group_name_H-M   'P 1'
#
loop_
_entity.id
_entity.type
_entity.pdbx_description
1 polymer ?
#
loop_
_entity_poly.entity_id
_entity_poly.type
_entity_poly.pdbx_seq_one_letter_code
_entity_poly.pdbx_strand_id
1 'polypeptide(L)'
;MAILDLSAIALRLTTIKTQDKALFYEHISNLVEGGVTILEALSSFSDKTDNLRLKQEVLTITEFVRSGDPLSTALKKLPRIFDRGEIAVIEAGEQSGTLQRSLVS
;
A
#
# COMPACT_ATOMS: atom_id res chain seq x y z
N MET A 1 -1.30 -32.79 0.48
CA MET A 1 -1.46 -32.24 0.71
C MET A 1 -1.67 -31.62 1.52
N ALA A 2 -1.73 -31.38 1.90
CA ALA A 2 -1.92 -30.88 2.42
C ALA A 2 -2.12 -30.25 2.83
N ILE A 3 -1.83 -30.27 2.60
CA ILE A 3 -2.00 -29.96 3.31
C ILE A 3 -2.30 -28.87 3.80
N LEU A 4 -2.53 -28.68 4.63
CA LEU A 4 -2.97 -27.50 5.18
C LEU A 4 -1.89 -26.50 5.21
N ASP A 5 -1.99 -25.52 4.34
CA ASP A 5 -1.13 -24.37 4.39
C ASP A 5 -1.79 -23.40 5.38
N LEU A 6 -1.28 -23.38 6.60
CA LEU A 6 -1.80 -22.50 7.63
C LEU A 6 -1.68 -21.03 7.26
N SER A 7 -0.64 -20.67 6.50
CA SER A 7 -0.47 -19.31 6.02
C SER A 7 -1.60 -18.90 5.09
N ALA A 8 -1.99 -19.79 4.18
CA ALA A 8 -3.08 -19.53 3.26
C ALA A 8 -4.41 -19.39 3.99
N ILE A 9 -4.64 -20.23 5.00
CA ILE A 9 -5.84 -20.15 5.81
C ILE A 9 -5.89 -18.85 6.59
N ALA A 10 -4.77 -18.47 7.22
CA ALA A 10 -4.69 -17.22 7.96
C ALA A 10 -4.95 -16.03 7.05
N LEU A 11 -4.40 -16.05 5.85
CA LEU A 11 -4.60 -14.98 4.87
C LEU A 11 -6.06 -14.86 4.49
N ARG A 12 -6.73 -15.98 4.27
CA ARG A 12 -8.15 -15.99 3.87
C ARG A 12 -9.08 -15.50 4.97
N LEU A 13 -8.69 -15.73 6.24
CA LEU A 13 -9.49 -15.32 7.37
C LEU A 13 -9.18 -13.89 7.84
N THR A 14 -8.07 -13.33 7.37
CA THR A 14 -7.68 -11.98 7.75
C THR A 14 -8.46 -10.97 6.94
N THR A 15 -8.97 -9.94 7.59
CA THR A 15 -9.67 -8.85 6.90
C THR A 15 -8.87 -7.57 7.03
N ILE A 16 -9.04 -6.68 6.06
CA ILE A 16 -8.43 -5.36 6.09
C ILE A 16 -9.48 -4.36 6.54
N LYS A 17 -9.26 -3.78 7.71
CA LYS A 17 -10.19 -2.82 8.29
C LYS A 17 -9.80 -1.41 7.89
N THR A 18 -10.74 -0.47 8.03
CA THR A 18 -10.48 0.94 7.77
C THR A 18 -9.27 1.44 8.56
N GLN A 19 -9.15 1.00 9.79
CA GLN A 19 -8.05 1.36 10.67
C GLN A 19 -6.71 0.89 10.10
N ASP A 20 -6.67 -0.29 9.52
CA ASP A 20 -5.45 -0.83 8.90
C ASP A 20 -5.03 0.04 7.72
N LYS A 21 -5.99 0.47 6.90
CA LYS A 21 -5.70 1.31 5.76
C LYS A 21 -5.27 2.71 6.19
N ALA A 22 -5.88 3.23 7.25
CA ALA A 22 -5.47 4.53 7.79
C ALA A 22 -4.01 4.51 8.23
N LEU A 23 -3.59 3.44 8.90
CA LEU A 23 -2.20 3.28 9.30
C LEU A 23 -1.27 3.17 8.10
N PHE A 24 -1.72 2.48 7.06
CA PHE A 24 -0.97 2.37 5.82
C PHE A 24 -0.73 3.75 5.21
N TYR A 25 -1.78 4.55 5.03
CA TYR A 25 -1.66 5.87 4.44
C TYR A 25 -0.78 6.80 5.28
N GLU A 26 -0.96 6.75 6.58
CA GLU A 26 -0.18 7.58 7.50
C GLU A 26 1.30 7.24 7.42
N HIS A 27 1.63 5.96 7.44
CA HIS A 27 3.01 5.49 7.38
C HIS A 27 3.66 5.92 6.06
N ILE A 28 2.98 5.67 4.93
CA ILE A 28 3.52 6.03 3.62
C ILE A 28 3.70 7.54 3.52
N SER A 29 2.68 8.32 3.89
CA SER A 29 2.75 9.78 3.80
C SER A 29 3.87 10.35 4.65
N ASN A 30 4.02 9.87 5.86
CA ASN A 30 5.05 10.38 6.76
C ASN A 30 6.46 10.11 6.22
N LEU A 31 6.69 8.92 5.70
CA LEU A 31 8.00 8.59 5.17
C LEU A 31 8.31 9.34 3.88
N VAL A 32 7.33 9.43 2.99
CA VAL A 32 7.53 10.10 1.70
C VAL A 32 7.73 11.61 1.92
N GLU A 33 7.00 12.21 2.83
CA GLU A 33 7.20 13.61 3.18
C GLU A 33 8.56 13.86 3.83
N GLY A 34 9.10 12.85 4.49
CA GLY A 34 10.42 12.90 5.09
C GLY A 34 11.56 12.64 4.12
N GLY A 35 11.26 12.42 2.83
CA GLY A 35 12.28 12.21 1.82
C GLY A 35 12.54 10.75 1.46
N VAL A 36 11.82 9.81 2.06
CA VAL A 36 11.94 8.39 1.74
C VAL A 36 11.22 8.11 0.43
N THR A 37 11.78 7.29 -0.43
CA THR A 37 11.12 6.94 -1.69
C THR A 37 9.85 6.15 -1.42
N ILE A 38 8.92 6.19 -2.38
CA ILE A 38 7.66 5.45 -2.23
C ILE A 38 7.94 3.94 -2.12
N LEU A 39 8.91 3.42 -2.86
CA LEU A 39 9.25 2.00 -2.80
C LEU A 39 9.81 1.60 -1.43
N GLU A 40 10.66 2.43 -0.86
CA GLU A 40 11.18 2.18 0.48
C GLU A 40 10.09 2.27 1.54
N ALA A 41 9.17 3.23 1.37
CA ALA A 41 8.05 3.38 2.29
C ALA A 41 7.13 2.16 2.25
N LEU A 42 6.82 1.66 1.06
CA LEU A 42 6.00 0.47 0.89
C LEU A 42 6.67 -0.76 1.52
N SER A 43 7.96 -0.91 1.27
CA SER A 43 8.73 -2.02 1.84
C SER A 43 8.73 -1.96 3.36
N SER A 44 8.94 -0.77 3.92
CA SER A 44 8.92 -0.57 5.37
C SER A 44 7.57 -0.96 5.96
N PHE A 45 6.48 -0.56 5.30
CA PHE A 45 5.16 -0.91 5.80
C PHE A 45 4.91 -2.41 5.77
N SER A 46 5.26 -3.07 4.67
CA SER A 46 5.03 -4.51 4.55
C SER A 46 5.83 -5.30 5.58
N ASP A 47 6.99 -4.79 5.99
CA ASP A 47 7.79 -5.43 7.02
C ASP A 47 7.20 -5.27 8.43
N LYS A 48 6.47 -4.19 8.66
CA LYS A 48 5.97 -3.85 9.99
C LYS A 48 4.53 -4.26 10.26
N THR A 49 3.73 -4.43 9.22
CA THR A 49 2.32 -4.71 9.42
C THR A 49 2.10 -6.14 9.92
N ASP A 50 1.19 -6.27 10.88
CA ASP A 50 0.77 -7.57 11.37
C ASP A 50 -0.42 -8.13 10.58
N ASN A 51 -1.02 -7.32 9.72
CA ASN A 51 -2.15 -7.75 8.91
C ASN A 51 -1.65 -8.48 7.67
N LEU A 52 -1.78 -9.81 7.67
CA LEU A 52 -1.26 -10.66 6.59
C LEU A 52 -1.88 -10.34 5.23
N ARG A 53 -3.17 -10.01 5.22
CA ARG A 53 -3.85 -9.67 3.97
C ARG A 53 -3.31 -8.36 3.41
N LEU A 54 -3.18 -7.36 4.26
CA LEU A 54 -2.67 -6.06 3.84
C LEU A 54 -1.21 -6.17 3.40
N LYS A 55 -0.40 -6.96 4.11
CA LYS A 55 0.98 -7.20 3.71
C LYS A 55 1.04 -7.74 2.28
N GLN A 56 0.21 -8.73 1.97
CA GLN A 56 0.18 -9.33 0.64
C GLN A 56 -0.23 -8.30 -0.42
N GLU A 57 -1.22 -7.47 -0.11
CA GLU A 57 -1.67 -6.45 -1.04
C GLU A 57 -0.63 -5.36 -1.25
N VAL A 58 0.09 -4.99 -0.19
CA VAL A 58 1.16 -3.99 -0.30
C VAL A 58 2.31 -4.52 -1.16
N LEU A 59 2.62 -5.82 -1.08
CA LEU A 59 3.62 -6.42 -1.95
C LEU A 59 3.19 -6.35 -3.42
N THR A 60 1.91 -6.56 -3.69
CA THR A 60 1.35 -6.42 -5.04
C THR A 60 1.44 -4.96 -5.52
N ILE A 61 1.07 -4.02 -4.66
CA ILE A 61 1.18 -2.59 -4.96
C ILE A 61 2.63 -2.22 -5.28
N THR A 62 3.56 -2.76 -4.52
CA THR A 62 4.99 -2.49 -4.71
C THR A 62 5.44 -2.91 -6.11
N GLU A 63 4.96 -4.05 -6.60
CA GLU A 63 5.33 -4.49 -7.94
C GLU A 63 4.80 -3.54 -9.01
N PHE A 64 3.57 -3.05 -8.87
CA PHE A 64 3.02 -2.08 -9.82
C PHE A 64 3.81 -0.77 -9.79
N VAL A 65 4.15 -0.28 -8.61
CA VAL A 65 4.92 0.97 -8.48
C VAL A 65 6.32 0.78 -9.04
N ARG A 66 6.92 -0.38 -8.80
CA ARG A 66 8.26 -0.69 -9.32
C ARG A 66 8.28 -0.69 -10.84
N SER A 67 7.17 -1.10 -11.47
CA SER A 67 7.08 -1.12 -12.94
C SER A 67 6.77 0.25 -13.54
N GLY A 68 6.57 1.27 -12.71
CA GLY A 68 6.40 2.64 -13.17
C GLY A 68 5.07 3.30 -12.85
N ASP A 69 4.13 2.58 -12.24
CA ASP A 69 2.82 3.16 -11.92
C ASP A 69 2.94 4.14 -10.75
N PRO A 70 2.21 5.27 -10.82
CA PRO A 70 1.98 6.07 -9.61
C PRO A 70 1.23 5.22 -8.57
N LEU A 71 1.35 5.59 -7.31
CA LEU A 71 0.69 4.85 -6.23
C LEU A 71 -0.83 4.78 -6.46
N SER A 72 -1.47 5.88 -6.84
CA SER A 72 -2.91 5.89 -7.08
C SER A 72 -3.32 4.90 -8.16
N THR A 73 -2.54 4.79 -9.23
CA THR A 73 -2.82 3.84 -10.30
C THR A 73 -2.73 2.41 -9.79
N ALA A 74 -1.72 2.13 -8.97
CA ALA A 74 -1.59 0.80 -8.36
C ALA A 74 -2.79 0.47 -7.48
N LEU A 75 -3.27 1.42 -6.69
CA LEU A 75 -4.43 1.22 -5.81
C LEU A 75 -5.71 0.99 -6.62
N LYS A 76 -5.85 1.63 -7.76
CA LYS A 76 -7.02 1.43 -8.64
C LYS A 76 -7.14 0.00 -9.14
N LYS A 77 -6.04 -0.73 -9.16
CA LYS A 77 -6.04 -2.12 -9.61
C LYS A 77 -6.56 -3.07 -8.53
N LEU A 78 -6.81 -2.55 -7.33
CA LEU A 78 -7.32 -3.33 -6.20
C LEU A 78 -8.64 -2.71 -5.69
N PRO A 79 -9.69 -2.66 -6.53
CA PRO A 79 -10.91 -1.92 -6.19
C PRO A 79 -11.71 -2.54 -5.05
N ARG A 80 -11.45 -3.79 -4.71
CA ARG A 80 -12.13 -4.43 -3.58
C ARG A 80 -11.57 -3.97 -2.24
N ILE A 81 -10.38 -3.38 -2.26
CA ILE A 81 -9.69 -3.00 -1.03
C ILE A 81 -9.68 -1.48 -0.87
N PHE A 82 -9.42 -0.76 -1.94
CA PHE A 82 -9.27 0.69 -1.92
C PHE A 82 -10.40 1.33 -2.72
N ASP A 83 -11.21 2.16 -2.07
CA ASP A 83 -12.35 2.79 -2.73
C ASP A 83 -11.93 4.08 -3.45
N ARG A 84 -12.87 4.63 -4.21
CA ARG A 84 -12.62 5.81 -5.02
C ARG A 84 -12.25 7.04 -4.19
N GLY A 85 -12.87 7.19 -3.03
CA GLY A 85 -12.59 8.32 -2.15
C GLY A 85 -11.17 8.28 -1.64
N GLU A 86 -10.71 7.10 -1.22
CA GLU A 86 -9.34 6.91 -0.74
C GLU A 86 -8.35 7.21 -1.85
N ILE A 87 -8.60 6.69 -3.03
CA ILE A 87 -7.71 6.87 -4.19
C ILE A 87 -7.66 8.34 -4.61
N ALA A 88 -8.79 9.03 -4.55
CA ALA A 88 -8.85 10.44 -4.92
C ALA A 88 -7.94 11.30 -4.03
N VAL A 89 -7.86 10.97 -2.75
CA VAL A 89 -6.97 11.69 -1.83
C VAL A 89 -5.51 11.47 -2.23
N ILE A 90 -5.16 10.26 -2.59
CA ILE A 90 -3.80 9.94 -3.03
C ILE A 90 -3.48 10.65 -4.36
N GLU A 91 -4.42 10.65 -5.30
CA GLU A 91 -4.24 11.35 -6.57
C GLU A 91 -4.03 12.84 -6.35
N ALA A 92 -4.80 13.44 -5.44
CA ALA A 92 -4.64 14.86 -5.13
C ALA A 92 -3.24 15.15 -4.58
N GLY A 93 -2.75 14.28 -3.71
CA GLY A 93 -1.39 14.41 -3.18
C GLY A 93 -0.33 14.32 -4.26
N GLU A 94 -0.50 13.39 -5.20
CA GLU A 94 0.41 13.23 -6.34
C GLU A 94 0.38 14.47 -7.23
N GLN A 95 -0.80 14.99 -7.52
CA GLN A 95 -0.96 16.15 -8.39
C GLN A 95 -0.43 17.43 -7.75
N SER A 96 -0.55 17.55 -6.45
CA SER A 96 -0.04 18.73 -5.74
C SER A 96 1.48 18.71 -5.63
N GLY A 97 2.11 17.63 -6.02
CA GLY A 97 3.56 17.47 -5.96
C GLY A 97 4.10 16.98 -4.62
N THR A 98 3.24 16.78 -3.65
CA THR A 98 3.68 16.33 -2.33
C THR A 98 4.31 14.95 -2.40
N LEU A 99 3.61 13.98 -2.97
CA LEU A 99 4.14 12.63 -3.13
C LEU A 99 5.17 12.55 -4.24
N GLN A 100 4.92 13.26 -5.35
CA GLN A 100 5.83 13.22 -6.48
C GLN A 100 7.18 13.84 -6.20
N ARG A 101 7.23 14.89 -5.42
CA ARG A 101 8.51 15.48 -5.04
C ARG A 101 9.39 14.46 -4.32
N SER A 102 8.78 13.64 -3.49
CA SER A 102 9.51 12.61 -2.79
C SER A 102 9.94 11.47 -3.70
N LEU A 103 9.15 11.20 -4.74
CA LEU A 103 9.47 10.17 -5.71
C LEU A 103 10.69 10.53 -6.56
N VAL A 104 10.90 11.81 -6.84
CA VAL A 104 12.01 12.24 -7.70
C VAL A 104 13.22 12.71 -6.92
N SER A 105 13.13 12.76 -5.61
CA SER A 105 14.24 13.25 -4.77
C SER A 105 15.28 12.19 -4.51
#